data_802237ee3e565655e929022c1cacd6aa
#
_entry.id   802237ee3e565655e929022c1cacd6aa
#
_cell.length_a   1.000
_cell.length_b   1.000
_cell.length_c   1.000
_cell.angle_alpha   90.00
_cell.angle_beta   90.00
_cell.angle_gamma   90.00
#
_symmetry.space_group_name_H-M   'P 1'
#
loop_
_entity.id
_entity.type
_entity.pdbx_description
1 polymer ?
#
loop_
_entity_poly.entity_id
_entity_poly.type
_entity_poly.pdbx_seq_one_letter_code
_entity_poly.pdbx_strand_id
1 'polypeptide(L)'
;MIMKNALLAFLAILMSITTLAQDQTLRVDYIFSGTDKSQEISLDEMSRFDGWAGRRVNLDEAPLRGNGQISLTDARSGKVLYRQSFSTLFQECQTTEEATRVRKSFENTFLLPMPSQPAVVKVELYDFRGGVCASLSHVADPKDILIRRLDPKPAAHRYLLKSGDVDKCIVVAIAAEGYTADEADKFYADAQTAMEAILAHEPFGQ
;
A
#
# COMPACT_ATOMS: atom_id res chain seq x y z
N MET A 1 -33.12 -34.28 -12.77
CA MET A 1 -31.73 -34.43 -12.30
C MET A 1 -30.75 -33.53 -13.08
N ILE A 2 -30.88 -33.38 -14.40
CA ILE A 2 -30.00 -32.57 -15.27
C ILE A 2 -30.06 -31.04 -14.96
N MET A 3 -31.26 -30.50 -14.69
CA MET A 3 -31.42 -29.07 -14.37
C MET A 3 -30.75 -28.63 -13.06
N LYS A 4 -30.73 -29.48 -12.03
CA LYS A 4 -30.04 -29.15 -10.74
C LYS A 4 -28.52 -29.09 -10.91
N ASN A 5 -27.96 -29.95 -11.74
CA ASN A 5 -26.51 -29.96 -12.01
C ASN A 5 -26.08 -28.79 -12.89
N ALA A 6 -26.92 -28.30 -13.81
CA ALA A 6 -26.68 -27.12 -14.61
C ALA A 6 -26.70 -25.83 -13.74
N LEU A 7 -27.62 -25.75 -12.79
CA LEU A 7 -27.70 -24.60 -11.86
C LEU A 7 -26.50 -24.54 -10.90
N LEU A 8 -26.03 -25.71 -10.42
CA LEU A 8 -24.82 -25.78 -9.56
C LEU A 8 -23.54 -25.43 -10.35
N ALA A 9 -23.43 -25.85 -11.60
CA ALA A 9 -22.32 -25.50 -12.49
C ALA A 9 -22.31 -23.99 -12.81
N PHE A 10 -23.49 -23.40 -13.04
CA PHE A 10 -23.60 -21.95 -13.25
C PHE A 10 -23.27 -21.13 -12.02
N LEU A 11 -23.65 -21.60 -10.84
CA LEU A 11 -23.30 -20.97 -9.54
C LEU A 11 -21.80 -21.08 -9.24
N ALA A 12 -21.15 -22.20 -9.60
CA ALA A 12 -19.71 -22.39 -9.45
C ALA A 12 -18.90 -21.49 -10.40
N ILE A 13 -19.40 -21.24 -11.63
CA ILE A 13 -18.78 -20.32 -12.60
C ILE A 13 -18.90 -18.86 -12.13
N LEU A 14 -20.03 -18.50 -11.51
CA LEU A 14 -20.20 -17.14 -10.95
C LEU A 14 -19.28 -16.87 -9.74
N MET A 15 -18.92 -17.89 -8.95
CA MET A 15 -17.96 -17.76 -7.84
C MET A 15 -16.51 -17.68 -8.31
N SER A 16 -16.18 -18.14 -9.50
CA SER A 16 -14.80 -18.16 -10.04
C SER A 16 -14.36 -16.82 -10.65
N ILE A 17 -15.28 -15.86 -10.84
CA ILE A 17 -14.98 -14.57 -11.50
C ILE A 17 -14.41 -13.53 -10.53
N THR A 18 -14.43 -13.78 -9.22
CA THR A 18 -13.98 -12.79 -8.22
C THR A 18 -12.47 -12.80 -7.93
N THR A 19 -11.69 -13.70 -8.52
CA THR A 19 -10.25 -13.86 -8.22
C THR A 19 -9.30 -13.22 -9.23
N LEU A 20 -9.79 -12.66 -10.34
CA LEU A 20 -8.93 -12.11 -11.42
C LEU A 20 -8.59 -10.60 -11.26
N ALA A 21 -9.05 -9.93 -10.23
CA ALA A 21 -8.84 -8.48 -10.05
C ALA A 21 -7.57 -8.09 -9.27
N GLN A 22 -6.75 -9.06 -8.82
CA GLN A 22 -5.57 -8.78 -8.00
C GLN A 22 -4.25 -8.72 -8.78
N ASP A 23 -4.29 -8.68 -10.10
CA ASP A 23 -3.07 -8.69 -10.92
C ASP A 23 -2.57 -7.28 -11.29
N GLN A 24 -3.24 -6.25 -10.83
CA GLN A 24 -2.85 -4.86 -11.04
C GLN A 24 -2.86 -4.08 -9.73
N THR A 25 -1.97 -3.10 -9.67
CA THR A 25 -1.88 -2.14 -8.57
C THR A 25 -2.48 -0.82 -8.99
N LEU A 26 -3.35 -0.26 -8.16
CA LEU A 26 -3.74 1.15 -8.15
C LEU A 26 -2.77 1.88 -7.23
N ARG A 27 -1.99 2.80 -7.79
CA ARG A 27 -1.18 3.75 -7.03
C ARG A 27 -1.96 5.05 -6.86
N VAL A 28 -2.05 5.54 -5.64
CA VAL A 28 -2.70 6.80 -5.31
C VAL A 28 -1.71 7.67 -4.56
N ASP A 29 -1.46 8.85 -5.10
CA ASP A 29 -0.56 9.83 -4.53
C ASP A 29 -1.36 10.97 -3.90
N TYR A 30 -1.05 11.30 -2.65
CA TYR A 30 -1.69 12.36 -1.88
C TYR A 30 -0.66 13.36 -1.38
N ILE A 31 -1.10 14.59 -1.21
CA ILE A 31 -0.39 15.61 -0.46
C ILE A 31 -1.10 15.78 0.89
N PHE A 32 -0.40 15.49 1.98
CA PHE A 32 -0.83 15.83 3.32
C PHE A 32 -0.18 17.14 3.73
N SER A 33 -0.99 18.13 4.15
CA SER A 33 -0.47 19.44 4.50
C SER A 33 -1.12 19.96 5.78
N GLY A 34 -0.44 20.85 6.48
CA GLY A 34 -0.99 21.47 7.67
C GLY A 34 0.02 22.16 8.55
N THR A 35 -0.44 22.46 9.77
CA THR A 35 0.31 23.10 10.86
C THR A 35 0.22 22.23 12.10
N ASP A 36 0.67 22.72 13.23
CA ASP A 36 0.47 22.10 14.55
C ASP A 36 -1.01 21.89 14.93
N LYS A 37 -1.95 22.62 14.28
CA LYS A 37 -3.38 22.63 14.60
C LYS A 37 -4.30 22.15 13.49
N SER A 38 -3.78 21.97 12.28
CA SER A 38 -4.61 21.64 11.12
C SER A 38 -3.98 20.53 10.29
N GLN A 39 -4.84 19.68 9.72
CA GLN A 39 -4.44 18.65 8.76
C GLN A 39 -5.38 18.71 7.56
N GLU A 40 -4.84 18.62 6.36
CA GLU A 40 -5.57 18.59 5.11
C GLU A 40 -4.99 17.51 4.20
N ILE A 41 -5.86 16.90 3.41
CA ILE A 41 -5.52 15.86 2.45
C ILE A 41 -5.96 16.31 1.08
N SER A 42 -5.06 16.28 0.11
CA SER A 42 -5.36 16.51 -1.29
C SER A 42 -4.97 15.30 -2.11
N LEU A 43 -5.82 14.89 -3.05
CA LEU A 43 -5.45 13.92 -4.07
C LEU A 43 -4.53 14.62 -5.09
N ASP A 44 -3.37 14.04 -5.34
CA ASP A 44 -2.44 14.50 -6.38
C ASP A 44 -2.72 13.77 -7.69
N GLU A 45 -2.45 12.45 -7.74
CA GLU A 45 -2.75 11.67 -8.93
C GLU A 45 -3.11 10.21 -8.61
N MET A 46 -3.71 9.56 -9.61
CA MET A 46 -3.90 8.11 -9.63
C MET A 46 -3.21 7.51 -10.85
N SER A 47 -2.56 6.38 -10.64
CA SER A 47 -1.95 5.60 -11.71
C SER A 47 -2.12 4.11 -11.46
N ARG A 48 -1.83 3.28 -12.48
CA ARG A 48 -1.93 1.82 -12.38
C ARG A 48 -0.75 1.16 -13.08
N PHE A 49 -0.39 -0.02 -12.61
CA PHE A 49 0.61 -0.88 -13.25
C PHE A 49 0.31 -2.35 -13.00
N ASP A 50 0.91 -3.23 -13.79
CA ASP A 50 0.71 -4.67 -13.67
C ASP A 50 1.46 -5.23 -12.46
N GLY A 51 0.87 -6.26 -11.84
CA GLY A 51 1.37 -6.90 -10.63
C GLY A 51 0.78 -6.32 -9.35
N TRP A 52 0.64 -7.18 -8.35
CA TRP A 52 0.24 -6.83 -6.99
C TRP A 52 1.15 -7.56 -6.01
N ALA A 53 1.95 -6.80 -5.29
CA ALA A 53 2.89 -7.32 -4.28
C ALA A 53 2.37 -7.19 -2.83
N GLY A 54 1.19 -6.64 -2.65
CA GLY A 54 0.60 -6.46 -1.34
C GLY A 54 -0.12 -7.71 -0.83
N ARG A 55 -0.77 -7.56 0.29
CA ARG A 55 -1.51 -8.60 1.00
C ARG A 55 -2.63 -9.19 0.13
N ARG A 56 -2.80 -10.53 0.18
CA ARG A 56 -3.79 -11.29 -0.60
C ARG A 56 -4.89 -11.93 0.24
N VAL A 57 -4.73 -11.93 1.56
CA VAL A 57 -5.69 -12.48 2.53
C VAL A 57 -6.04 -11.43 3.57
N ASN A 58 -7.21 -11.57 4.24
CA ASN A 58 -7.69 -10.65 5.27
C ASN A 58 -7.65 -9.19 4.80
N LEU A 59 -8.11 -8.95 3.57
CA LEU A 59 -7.94 -7.68 2.88
C LEU A 59 -8.70 -6.53 3.54
N ASP A 60 -9.79 -6.81 4.22
CA ASP A 60 -10.66 -5.88 4.92
C ASP A 60 -10.22 -5.59 6.37
N GLU A 61 -9.16 -6.24 6.84
CA GLU A 61 -8.63 -6.06 8.19
C GLU A 61 -7.47 -5.05 8.21
N ALA A 62 -7.34 -4.32 9.32
CA ALA A 62 -6.18 -3.49 9.64
C ALA A 62 -5.71 -3.85 11.05
N PRO A 63 -4.92 -4.92 11.22
CA PRO A 63 -4.56 -5.46 12.54
C PRO A 63 -3.68 -4.51 13.36
N LEU A 64 -2.92 -3.65 12.71
CA LEU A 64 -2.11 -2.63 13.36
C LEU A 64 -2.78 -1.26 13.19
N ARG A 65 -2.69 -0.44 14.22
CA ARG A 65 -3.23 0.91 14.21
C ARG A 65 -2.09 1.93 14.15
N GLY A 66 -2.03 2.64 13.02
CA GLY A 66 -1.15 3.78 12.83
C GLY A 66 -1.86 5.12 13.09
N ASN A 67 -1.25 6.21 12.65
CA ASN A 67 -1.85 7.54 12.70
C ASN A 67 -2.73 7.86 11.49
N GLY A 68 -2.93 6.90 10.59
CA GLY A 68 -3.86 6.99 9.47
C GLY A 68 -4.32 5.64 8.95
N GLN A 69 -5.33 5.68 8.10
CA GLN A 69 -5.90 4.52 7.43
C GLN A 69 -6.31 4.87 6.01
N ILE A 70 -6.08 3.96 5.08
CA ILE A 70 -6.66 4.01 3.75
C ILE A 70 -7.52 2.77 3.55
N SER A 71 -8.67 2.96 2.91
CA SER A 71 -9.60 1.88 2.58
C SER A 71 -10.11 2.01 1.15
N LEU A 72 -10.36 0.86 0.54
CA LEU A 72 -11.00 0.71 -0.76
C LEU A 72 -12.32 -0.01 -0.55
N THR A 73 -13.43 0.58 -0.99
CA THR A 73 -14.79 0.07 -0.78
C THR A 73 -15.52 0.02 -2.10
N ASP A 74 -16.15 -1.10 -2.42
CA ASP A 74 -16.97 -1.22 -3.61
C ASP A 74 -18.09 -0.17 -3.60
N ALA A 75 -18.14 0.65 -4.65
CA ALA A 75 -19.05 1.80 -4.69
C ALA A 75 -20.54 1.41 -4.72
N ARG A 76 -20.86 0.19 -5.18
CA ARG A 76 -22.23 -0.29 -5.32
C ARG A 76 -22.73 -1.00 -4.06
N SER A 77 -21.92 -1.91 -3.52
CA SER A 77 -22.32 -2.78 -2.41
C SER A 77 -21.93 -2.23 -1.04
N GLY A 78 -21.00 -1.27 -0.97
CA GLY A 78 -20.41 -0.80 0.28
C GLY A 78 -19.46 -1.79 0.95
N LYS A 79 -19.15 -2.92 0.28
CA LYS A 79 -18.22 -3.92 0.82
C LYS A 79 -16.78 -3.37 0.81
N VAL A 80 -16.10 -3.49 1.94
CA VAL A 80 -14.66 -3.19 2.02
C VAL A 80 -13.90 -4.23 1.21
N LEU A 81 -13.11 -3.77 0.23
CA LEU A 81 -12.28 -4.60 -0.64
C LEU A 81 -10.85 -4.68 -0.13
N TYR A 82 -10.37 -3.59 0.47
CA TYR A 82 -9.02 -3.51 1.04
C TYR A 82 -8.96 -2.44 2.13
N ARG A 83 -8.13 -2.68 3.14
CA ARG A 83 -7.86 -1.71 4.20
C ARG A 83 -6.42 -1.82 4.66
N GLN A 84 -5.78 -0.69 4.85
CA GLN A 84 -4.41 -0.61 5.34
C GLN A 84 -4.28 0.54 6.34
N SER A 85 -3.62 0.27 7.45
CA SER A 85 -3.16 1.29 8.38
C SER A 85 -1.77 1.76 8.00
N PHE A 86 -1.45 3.02 8.29
CA PHE A 86 -0.14 3.61 8.03
C PHE A 86 0.22 4.63 9.12
N SER A 87 1.48 5.01 9.14
CA SER A 87 1.98 6.15 9.93
C SER A 87 2.73 7.10 9.02
N THR A 88 2.65 8.40 9.30
CA THR A 88 3.28 9.46 8.50
C THR A 88 4.25 10.28 9.33
N LEU A 89 5.28 10.79 8.68
CA LEU A 89 6.18 11.81 9.25
C LEU A 89 5.47 13.16 9.46
N PHE A 90 4.33 13.38 8.83
CA PHE A 90 3.55 14.60 9.00
C PHE A 90 3.12 14.80 10.46
N GLN A 91 2.72 13.74 11.17
CA GLN A 91 2.35 13.82 12.58
C GLN A 91 3.56 14.19 13.46
N GLU A 92 4.75 13.71 13.13
CA GLU A 92 5.98 14.13 13.82
C GLU A 92 6.27 15.60 13.56
N CYS A 93 6.16 16.06 12.31
CA CYS A 93 6.31 17.46 11.96
C CYS A 93 5.39 18.36 12.79
N GLN A 94 4.14 17.97 13.03
CA GLN A 94 3.16 18.74 13.80
C GLN A 94 3.58 18.98 15.27
N THR A 95 4.50 18.17 15.81
CA THR A 95 5.03 18.36 17.17
C THR A 95 6.20 19.33 17.25
N THR A 96 6.67 19.83 16.11
CA THR A 96 7.82 20.74 16.05
C THR A 96 7.42 22.21 16.26
N GLU A 97 8.36 23.03 16.73
CA GLU A 97 8.16 24.48 16.82
C GLU A 97 7.92 25.10 15.42
N GLU A 98 8.54 24.53 14.37
CA GLU A 98 8.37 25.00 13.00
C GLU A 98 6.91 24.93 12.56
N ALA A 99 6.19 23.86 12.91
CA ALA A 99 4.78 23.67 12.54
C ALA A 99 3.85 24.75 13.11
N THR A 100 4.24 25.45 14.18
CA THR A 100 3.47 26.59 14.74
C THR A 100 3.55 27.85 13.87
N ARG A 101 4.53 27.92 12.96
CA ARG A 101 4.84 29.11 12.16
C ARG A 101 4.64 28.88 10.66
N VAL A 102 4.83 27.64 10.20
CA VAL A 102 4.87 27.30 8.77
C VAL A 102 3.93 26.14 8.48
N ARG A 103 3.10 26.27 7.45
CA ARG A 103 2.35 25.14 6.87
C ARG A 103 3.31 24.34 5.99
N LYS A 104 3.41 23.05 6.25
CA LYS A 104 4.21 22.11 5.42
C LYS A 104 3.34 21.13 4.68
N SER A 105 3.90 20.56 3.60
CA SER A 105 3.30 19.54 2.77
C SER A 105 4.22 18.33 2.69
N PHE A 106 3.61 17.14 2.65
CA PHE A 106 4.29 15.86 2.55
C PHE A 106 3.60 15.00 1.49
N GLU A 107 4.38 14.49 0.56
CA GLU A 107 3.91 13.51 -0.41
C GLU A 107 3.74 12.15 0.27
N ASN A 108 2.65 11.46 -0.06
CA ASN A 108 2.35 10.12 0.43
C ASN A 108 1.82 9.27 -0.70
N THR A 109 2.45 8.14 -0.94
CA THR A 109 2.06 7.18 -1.96
C THR A 109 1.45 5.94 -1.30
N PHE A 110 0.30 5.51 -1.80
CA PHE A 110 -0.34 4.26 -1.39
C PHE A 110 -0.54 3.34 -2.57
N LEU A 111 -0.27 2.05 -2.33
CA LEU A 111 -0.53 1.00 -3.29
C LEU A 111 -1.73 0.18 -2.81
N LEU A 112 -2.73 0.06 -3.67
CA LEU A 112 -3.97 -0.67 -3.42
C LEU A 112 -4.16 -1.71 -4.52
N PRO A 113 -4.87 -2.81 -4.27
CA PRO A 113 -5.29 -3.69 -5.36
C PRO A 113 -6.22 -2.92 -6.30
N MET A 114 -5.99 -3.02 -7.62
CA MET A 114 -6.85 -2.36 -8.59
C MET A 114 -8.26 -2.96 -8.54
N PRO A 115 -9.30 -2.16 -8.30
CA PRO A 115 -10.67 -2.68 -8.27
C PRO A 115 -11.12 -3.06 -9.68
N SER A 116 -11.98 -4.08 -9.81
CA SER A 116 -12.57 -4.49 -11.09
C SER A 116 -13.79 -3.66 -11.50
N GLN A 117 -14.37 -2.91 -10.56
CA GLN A 117 -15.51 -2.02 -10.72
C GLN A 117 -15.23 -0.72 -9.97
N PRO A 118 -15.99 0.37 -10.22
CA PRO A 118 -15.84 1.60 -9.47
C PRO A 118 -15.85 1.37 -7.96
N ALA A 119 -14.86 1.91 -7.27
CA ALA A 119 -14.69 1.81 -5.84
C ALA A 119 -14.41 3.18 -5.21
N VAL A 120 -14.75 3.33 -3.95
CA VAL A 120 -14.42 4.53 -3.17
C VAL A 120 -13.13 4.27 -2.42
N VAL A 121 -12.14 5.10 -2.67
CA VAL A 121 -10.94 5.22 -1.84
C VAL A 121 -11.22 6.25 -0.76
N LYS A 122 -11.00 5.88 0.50
CA LYS A 122 -11.09 6.81 1.63
C LYS A 122 -9.79 6.77 2.40
N VAL A 123 -9.21 7.94 2.62
CA VAL A 123 -8.04 8.12 3.49
C VAL A 123 -8.43 8.99 4.68
N GLU A 124 -7.95 8.60 5.87
CA GLU A 124 -8.23 9.24 7.15
C GLU A 124 -6.92 9.42 7.93
N LEU A 125 -6.76 10.59 8.53
CA LEU A 125 -5.71 10.87 9.50
C LEU A 125 -6.31 10.98 10.89
N TYR A 126 -5.63 10.42 11.88
CA TYR A 126 -6.07 10.37 13.26
C TYR A 126 -5.19 11.23 14.16
N ASP A 127 -5.79 11.84 15.15
CA ASP A 127 -5.06 12.42 16.26
C ASP A 127 -4.51 11.33 17.21
N PHE A 128 -3.75 11.74 18.20
CA PHE A 128 -3.14 10.84 19.19
C PHE A 128 -4.18 10.14 20.10
N ARG A 129 -5.44 10.57 20.10
CA ARG A 129 -6.56 9.92 20.80
C ARG A 129 -7.34 8.99 19.89
N GLY A 130 -7.00 8.97 18.59
CA GLY A 130 -7.65 8.17 17.56
C GLY A 130 -8.91 8.79 16.98
N GLY A 131 -9.14 10.09 17.23
CA GLY A 131 -10.16 10.87 16.54
C GLY A 131 -9.74 11.18 15.11
N VAL A 132 -10.70 11.17 14.16
CA VAL A 132 -10.44 11.57 12.77
C VAL A 132 -10.26 13.09 12.74
N CYS A 133 -9.09 13.56 12.32
CA CYS A 133 -8.78 14.98 12.18
C CYS A 133 -8.76 15.46 10.73
N ALA A 134 -8.57 14.57 9.76
CA ALA A 134 -8.74 14.85 8.35
C ALA A 134 -9.21 13.60 7.61
N SER A 135 -10.04 13.77 6.58
CA SER A 135 -10.43 12.68 5.70
C SER A 135 -10.70 13.18 4.29
N LEU A 136 -10.40 12.33 3.30
CA LEU A 136 -10.74 12.54 1.91
C LEU A 136 -11.31 11.25 1.34
N SER A 137 -12.38 11.38 0.54
CA SER A 137 -12.93 10.26 -0.22
C SER A 137 -13.07 10.64 -1.68
N HIS A 138 -12.70 9.73 -2.56
CA HIS A 138 -12.85 9.89 -4.01
C HIS A 138 -13.13 8.55 -4.67
N VAL A 139 -13.58 8.57 -5.93
CA VAL A 139 -13.84 7.36 -6.70
C VAL A 139 -12.60 6.98 -7.48
N ALA A 140 -12.28 5.68 -7.50
CA ALA A 140 -11.36 5.06 -8.42
C ALA A 140 -12.18 4.17 -9.38
N ASP A 141 -12.37 4.62 -10.61
CA ASP A 141 -13.02 3.84 -11.67
C ASP A 141 -11.92 3.22 -12.56
N PRO A 142 -11.85 1.88 -12.70
CA PRO A 142 -10.86 1.25 -13.56
C PRO A 142 -10.93 1.67 -15.04
N LYS A 143 -12.03 2.29 -15.46
CA LYS A 143 -12.24 2.82 -16.81
C LYS A 143 -11.87 4.30 -16.95
N ASP A 144 -11.54 4.97 -15.86
CA ASP A 144 -11.15 6.37 -15.89
C ASP A 144 -9.82 6.54 -16.64
N ILE A 145 -9.86 7.34 -17.70
CA ILE A 145 -8.68 7.63 -18.54
C ILE A 145 -7.63 8.47 -17.81
N LEU A 146 -8.01 9.15 -16.73
CA LEU A 146 -7.10 9.92 -15.88
C LEU A 146 -6.24 9.02 -14.98
N ILE A 147 -6.62 7.74 -14.78
CA ILE A 147 -5.76 6.75 -14.12
C ILE A 147 -4.71 6.28 -15.13
N ARG A 148 -3.56 6.95 -15.13
CA ARG A 148 -2.49 6.71 -16.09
C ARG A 148 -1.86 5.33 -15.90
N ARG A 149 -1.57 4.64 -17.01
CA ARG A 149 -0.77 3.41 -16.93
C ARG A 149 0.70 3.78 -16.78
N LEU A 150 1.32 3.24 -15.74
CA LEU A 150 2.76 3.27 -15.54
C LEU A 150 3.38 1.98 -16.06
N ASP A 151 4.62 2.07 -16.51
CA ASP A 151 5.47 0.94 -16.84
C ASP A 151 6.74 1.03 -15.98
N PRO A 152 6.65 0.61 -14.70
CA PRO A 152 7.78 0.71 -13.79
C PRO A 152 8.89 -0.21 -14.25
N LYS A 153 10.05 0.35 -14.51
CA LYS A 153 11.26 -0.45 -14.81
C LYS A 153 11.71 -1.14 -13.53
N PRO A 154 11.97 -2.46 -13.58
CA PRO A 154 12.53 -3.17 -12.44
C PRO A 154 13.83 -2.51 -12.00
N ALA A 155 13.97 -2.22 -10.71
CA ALA A 155 15.24 -1.79 -10.15
C ALA A 155 16.25 -2.95 -10.21
N ALA A 156 17.52 -2.63 -10.47
CA ALA A 156 18.59 -3.61 -10.36
C ALA A 156 18.59 -4.14 -8.90
N HIS A 157 18.53 -5.46 -8.75
CA HIS A 157 18.47 -6.07 -7.43
C HIS A 157 19.22 -7.39 -7.41
N ARG A 158 19.57 -7.83 -6.20
CA ARG A 158 20.20 -9.11 -5.93
C ARG A 158 19.57 -9.73 -4.67
N TYR A 159 19.26 -11.02 -4.73
CA TYR A 159 18.82 -11.75 -3.54
C TYR A 159 20.03 -12.05 -2.65
N LEU A 160 19.99 -11.61 -1.41
CA LEU A 160 20.95 -11.99 -0.38
C LEU A 160 20.53 -13.29 0.31
N LEU A 161 19.22 -13.47 0.51
CA LEU A 161 18.62 -14.68 1.05
C LEU A 161 17.32 -14.97 0.30
N LYS A 162 17.06 -16.23 -0.01
CA LYS A 162 15.80 -16.70 -0.56
C LYS A 162 15.37 -17.98 0.15
N SER A 163 14.54 -17.86 1.18
CA SER A 163 14.10 -18.96 2.03
C SER A 163 12.78 -19.61 1.57
N GLY A 164 12.05 -18.99 0.64
CA GLY A 164 10.79 -19.54 0.15
C GLY A 164 10.11 -18.67 -0.89
N ASP A 165 8.83 -18.96 -1.13
CA ASP A 165 8.00 -18.18 -2.04
C ASP A 165 7.66 -16.81 -1.43
N VAL A 166 7.72 -15.77 -2.24
CA VAL A 166 7.47 -14.36 -1.85
C VAL A 166 6.09 -14.20 -1.19
N ASP A 167 5.09 -14.94 -1.66
CA ASP A 167 3.71 -14.88 -1.13
C ASP A 167 3.56 -15.52 0.27
N LYS A 168 4.60 -16.23 0.74
CA LYS A 168 4.57 -16.98 2.01
C LYS A 168 5.62 -16.53 3.01
N CYS A 169 6.48 -15.61 2.62
CA CYS A 169 7.59 -15.12 3.42
C CYS A 169 7.47 -13.63 3.69
N ILE A 170 8.09 -13.17 4.77
CA ILE A 170 8.34 -11.75 4.97
C ILE A 170 9.42 -11.32 3.98
N VAL A 171 9.10 -10.34 3.15
CA VAL A 171 10.03 -9.77 2.17
C VAL A 171 10.68 -8.53 2.77
N VAL A 172 11.99 -8.54 2.87
CA VAL A 172 12.79 -7.41 3.33
C VAL A 172 13.58 -6.87 2.15
N ALA A 173 13.42 -5.58 1.85
CA ALA A 173 14.21 -4.87 0.85
C ALA A 173 15.22 -3.95 1.55
N ILE A 174 16.49 -4.06 1.16
CA ILE A 174 17.55 -3.15 1.58
C ILE A 174 17.81 -2.19 0.43
N ALA A 175 17.55 -0.90 0.64
CA ALA A 175 17.73 0.13 -0.38
C ALA A 175 19.12 0.76 -0.26
N ALA A 176 19.78 0.96 -1.41
CA ALA A 176 21.09 1.62 -1.51
C ALA A 176 20.92 3.13 -1.43
N GLU A 177 20.95 3.69 -0.23
CA GLU A 177 21.01 5.14 -0.02
C GLU A 177 22.43 5.56 0.34
N GLY A 178 22.94 6.64 -0.28
CA GLY A 178 24.27 7.15 -0.03
C GLY A 178 25.41 6.41 -0.75
N TYR A 179 25.10 5.51 -1.68
CA TYR A 179 26.07 4.82 -2.54
C TYR A 179 26.00 5.36 -3.97
N THR A 180 27.12 5.47 -4.62
CA THR A 180 27.20 5.72 -6.07
C THR A 180 27.04 4.42 -6.86
N ALA A 181 26.82 4.52 -8.17
CA ALA A 181 26.70 3.33 -9.02
C ALA A 181 27.99 2.47 -9.02
N ASP A 182 29.15 3.10 -8.90
CA ASP A 182 30.45 2.41 -8.86
C ASP A 182 30.72 1.71 -7.51
N GLU A 183 29.95 2.04 -6.49
CA GLU A 183 30.03 1.44 -5.15
C GLU A 183 29.03 0.28 -4.95
N ALA A 184 28.44 -0.24 -6.03
CA ALA A 184 27.46 -1.33 -5.93
C ALA A 184 28.00 -2.56 -5.19
N ASP A 185 29.25 -2.96 -5.43
CA ASP A 185 29.86 -4.11 -4.75
C ASP A 185 30.02 -3.85 -3.25
N LYS A 186 30.40 -2.62 -2.86
CA LYS A 186 30.47 -2.19 -1.47
C LYS A 186 29.08 -2.27 -0.82
N PHE A 187 28.06 -1.71 -1.49
CA PHE A 187 26.68 -1.78 -1.00
C PHE A 187 26.24 -3.22 -0.73
N TYR A 188 26.48 -4.15 -1.67
CA TYR A 188 26.10 -5.55 -1.49
C TYR A 188 26.85 -6.23 -0.35
N ALA A 189 28.12 -5.90 -0.13
CA ALA A 189 28.88 -6.42 1.01
C ALA A 189 28.35 -5.89 2.34
N ASP A 190 28.05 -4.60 2.43
CA ASP A 190 27.49 -3.97 3.62
C ASP A 190 26.08 -4.51 3.91
N ALA A 191 25.24 -4.69 2.88
CA ALA A 191 23.91 -5.27 2.99
C ALA A 191 23.94 -6.74 3.45
N GLN A 192 24.89 -7.52 2.98
CA GLN A 192 25.12 -8.90 3.44
C GLN A 192 25.45 -8.93 4.92
N THR A 193 26.38 -8.07 5.35
CA THR A 193 26.76 -7.96 6.76
C THR A 193 25.58 -7.57 7.66
N ALA A 194 24.77 -6.60 7.21
CA ALA A 194 23.59 -6.17 7.94
C ALA A 194 22.54 -7.29 8.05
N MET A 195 22.30 -8.04 6.97
CA MET A 195 21.39 -9.18 6.96
C MET A 195 21.86 -10.26 7.95
N GLU A 196 23.14 -10.63 7.91
CA GLU A 196 23.72 -11.63 8.81
C GLU A 196 23.61 -11.21 10.27
N ALA A 197 23.82 -9.92 10.57
CA ALA A 197 23.65 -9.36 11.91
C ALA A 197 22.19 -9.47 12.39
N ILE A 198 21.21 -9.20 11.53
CA ILE A 198 19.79 -9.32 11.87
C ILE A 198 19.44 -10.79 12.16
N LEU A 199 19.89 -11.73 11.29
CA LEU A 199 19.60 -13.15 11.43
C LEU A 199 20.34 -13.81 12.60
N ALA A 200 21.37 -13.18 13.13
CA ALA A 200 22.05 -13.64 14.34
C ALA A 200 21.24 -13.40 15.63
N HIS A 201 20.16 -12.63 15.57
CA HIS A 201 19.33 -12.30 16.72
C HIS A 201 17.96 -12.99 16.66
N GLU A 202 17.50 -13.50 17.81
CA GLU A 202 16.13 -13.99 17.97
C GLU A 202 15.12 -12.83 17.82
N PRO A 203 13.96 -13.05 17.17
CA PRO A 203 13.45 -14.33 16.62
C PRO A 203 13.79 -14.57 15.14
N PHE A 204 14.66 -13.77 14.53
CA PHE A 204 14.89 -13.74 13.08
C PHE A 204 15.83 -14.87 12.59
N GLY A 205 16.56 -15.50 13.47
CA GLY A 205 17.53 -16.56 13.17
C GLY A 205 16.97 -17.99 13.17
N GLN A 206 15.63 -18.17 13.17
CA GLN A 206 14.98 -19.48 13.20
C GLN A 206 14.64 -20.01 11.81
#